data_6ee67705f3a18d6d5cf3e2de63601a4b
#
_entry.id   6ee67705f3a18d6d5cf3e2de63601a4b
#
_cell.length_a   1.000
_cell.length_b   1.000
_cell.length_c   1.000
_cell.angle_alpha   90.00
_cell.angle_beta   90.00
_cell.angle_gamma   90.00
#
_symmetry.space_group_name_H-M   'P 1'
#
loop_
_entity.id
_entity.type
_entity.pdbx_description
1 polymer ?
#
loop_
_entity_poly.entity_id
_entity_poly.type
_entity_poly.pdbx_seq_one_letter_code
_entity_poly.pdbx_strand_id
1 'polypeptide(L)'
;AAVAGKTYQITSLRKDIKMNGRHAVVSFTDDWSKDALRRDFTINSLSASPEGVVYDYLGGLQDLSNHRIKFIGSAEQRIKEDHLRILRYFLFMASIGFQNDDQTAHQTCINNSHLLADLSGERIRDELFKILVSENHNDTLGMMIRDGVANYIFPEAKDSDLISRLIKVETFVKQKEYLVDEPIRRLASLINDNNVNIEAIVKRLRLSNKQS
;
A
#
# COMPACT_ATOMS: atom_id res chain seq x y z
N ALA A 1 -7.16 -16.26 -13.66
CA ALA A 1 -7.62 -17.64 -13.56
C ALA A 1 -8.01 -17.96 -12.12
N ALA A 2 -8.99 -18.83 -11.92
CA ALA A 2 -9.37 -19.32 -10.59
C ALA A 2 -9.15 -20.84 -10.56
N VAL A 3 -8.45 -21.33 -9.53
CA VAL A 3 -8.15 -22.75 -9.33
C VAL A 3 -8.32 -23.08 -7.85
N ALA A 4 -9.11 -24.10 -7.53
CA ALA A 4 -9.38 -24.55 -6.15
C ALA A 4 -9.78 -23.39 -5.19
N GLY A 5 -10.66 -22.48 -5.65
CA GLY A 5 -11.12 -21.34 -4.86
C GLY A 5 -10.13 -20.18 -4.72
N LYS A 6 -8.93 -20.28 -5.29
CA LYS A 6 -7.91 -19.21 -5.31
C LYS A 6 -7.88 -18.51 -6.66
N THR A 7 -7.76 -17.20 -6.65
CA THR A 7 -7.64 -16.37 -7.86
C THR A 7 -6.18 -16.10 -8.18
N TYR A 8 -5.76 -16.39 -9.40
CA TYR A 8 -4.41 -16.12 -9.91
C TYR A 8 -4.48 -15.07 -11.02
N GLN A 9 -3.62 -14.07 -10.93
CA GLN A 9 -3.42 -13.10 -12.00
C GLN A 9 -2.35 -13.62 -12.95
N ILE A 10 -2.69 -13.70 -14.22
CA ILE A 10 -1.77 -14.13 -15.30
C ILE A 10 -1.58 -12.94 -16.23
N THR A 11 -0.34 -12.50 -16.39
CA THR A 11 0.02 -11.37 -17.25
C THR A 11 1.25 -11.70 -18.07
N SER A 12 1.39 -11.10 -19.25
CA SER A 12 2.61 -11.15 -20.03
C SER A 12 3.62 -10.14 -19.50
N LEU A 13 4.91 -10.44 -19.62
CA LEU A 13 5.98 -9.48 -19.35
C LEU A 13 5.87 -8.30 -20.33
N ARG A 14 6.15 -7.10 -19.83
CA ARG A 14 6.06 -5.87 -20.62
C ARG A 14 7.11 -4.85 -20.21
N LYS A 15 7.45 -3.97 -21.16
CA LYS A 15 8.21 -2.74 -20.90
C LYS A 15 7.36 -1.54 -21.22
N ASP A 16 7.52 -0.48 -20.47
CA ASP A 16 6.85 0.79 -20.73
C ASP A 16 7.61 1.56 -21.80
N ILE A 17 6.93 1.97 -22.89
CA ILE A 17 7.51 2.76 -23.97
C ILE A 17 7.36 4.24 -23.67
N LYS A 18 6.16 4.65 -23.19
CA LYS A 18 5.83 6.04 -22.85
C LYS A 18 4.83 6.04 -21.71
N MET A 19 5.12 6.83 -20.70
CA MET A 19 4.21 7.06 -19.57
C MET A 19 3.34 8.28 -19.84
N ASN A 20 2.04 8.15 -19.58
CA ASN A 20 1.07 9.25 -19.67
C ASN A 20 0.16 9.15 -18.42
N GLY A 21 0.70 9.58 -17.27
CA GLY A 21 0.09 9.31 -15.98
C GLY A 21 -0.02 7.79 -15.74
N ARG A 22 -1.19 7.32 -15.31
CA ARG A 22 -1.44 5.88 -15.04
C ARG A 22 -1.54 4.99 -16.30
N HIS A 23 -1.62 5.60 -17.50
CA HIS A 23 -1.67 4.88 -18.77
C HIS A 23 -0.29 4.85 -19.39
N ALA A 24 0.29 3.68 -19.49
CA ALA A 24 1.54 3.46 -20.21
C ALA A 24 1.22 2.84 -21.59
N VAL A 25 1.87 3.36 -22.63
CA VAL A 25 2.01 2.62 -23.87
C VAL A 25 3.03 1.55 -23.61
N VAL A 26 2.59 0.29 -23.64
CA VAL A 26 3.43 -0.86 -23.30
C VAL A 26 3.79 -1.65 -24.54
N SER A 27 4.95 -2.33 -24.50
CA SER A 27 5.32 -3.35 -25.45
C SER A 27 5.62 -4.64 -24.68
N PHE A 28 5.19 -5.77 -25.21
CA PHE A 28 5.53 -7.06 -24.63
C PHE A 28 7.03 -7.35 -24.78
N THR A 29 7.58 -8.13 -23.87
CA THR A 29 8.99 -8.51 -23.85
C THR A 29 9.14 -9.90 -23.23
N ASP A 30 10.19 -10.61 -23.59
CA ASP A 30 10.60 -11.86 -22.92
C ASP A 30 11.69 -11.61 -21.88
N ASP A 31 12.12 -10.36 -21.73
CA ASP A 31 13.19 -9.94 -20.82
C ASP A 31 12.60 -9.58 -19.44
N TRP A 32 12.84 -10.43 -18.46
CA TRP A 32 12.40 -10.27 -17.08
C TRP A 32 13.01 -9.03 -16.40
N SER A 33 14.23 -8.66 -16.76
CA SER A 33 14.89 -7.48 -16.20
C SER A 33 14.16 -6.18 -16.60
N LYS A 34 13.63 -6.12 -17.83
CA LYS A 34 12.83 -4.97 -18.30
C LYS A 34 11.49 -4.90 -17.60
N ASP A 35 10.84 -6.03 -17.31
CA ASP A 35 9.62 -6.05 -16.51
C ASP A 35 9.88 -5.62 -15.06
N ALA A 36 11.01 -6.04 -14.47
CA ALA A 36 11.42 -5.62 -13.14
C ALA A 36 11.65 -4.10 -13.06
N LEU A 37 12.35 -3.50 -14.02
CA LEU A 37 12.69 -2.08 -14.05
C LEU A 37 11.47 -1.13 -14.09
N ARG A 38 10.32 -1.55 -14.60
CA ARG A 38 9.09 -0.72 -14.63
C ARG A 38 8.30 -0.76 -13.33
N ARG A 39 8.62 -1.65 -12.40
CA ARG A 39 7.94 -1.78 -11.11
C ARG A 39 8.29 -0.61 -10.20
N ASP A 40 7.59 -0.48 -9.08
CA ASP A 40 7.73 0.63 -8.15
C ASP A 40 8.95 0.48 -7.23
N PHE A 41 9.09 -0.67 -6.55
CA PHE A 41 10.10 -0.90 -5.52
C PHE A 41 10.96 -2.11 -5.84
N THR A 42 12.22 -2.10 -5.38
CA THR A 42 13.17 -3.21 -5.57
C THR A 42 12.63 -4.52 -4.98
N ILE A 43 12.06 -4.48 -3.78
CA ILE A 43 11.45 -5.64 -3.11
C ILE A 43 10.24 -6.21 -3.88
N ASN A 44 9.57 -5.41 -4.69
CA ASN A 44 8.42 -5.81 -5.51
C ASN A 44 8.82 -6.20 -6.94
N SER A 45 10.11 -6.21 -7.25
CA SER A 45 10.64 -6.59 -8.57
C SER A 45 11.16 -8.02 -8.64
N LEU A 46 11.15 -8.73 -7.51
CA LEU A 46 11.56 -10.12 -7.43
C LEU A 46 10.61 -11.01 -8.25
N SER A 47 11.15 -12.05 -8.83
CA SER A 47 10.40 -13.10 -9.51
C SER A 47 10.91 -14.47 -9.06
N ALA A 48 10.07 -15.50 -9.18
CA ALA A 48 10.42 -16.85 -8.84
C ALA A 48 9.95 -17.84 -9.91
N SER A 49 10.72 -18.89 -10.13
CA SER A 49 10.30 -20.01 -10.97
C SER A 49 9.34 -20.92 -10.20
N PRO A 50 8.60 -21.82 -10.89
CA PRO A 50 7.78 -22.83 -10.23
C PRO A 50 8.57 -23.75 -9.29
N GLU A 51 9.87 -23.93 -9.55
CA GLU A 51 10.79 -24.74 -8.74
C GLU A 51 11.29 -24.00 -7.49
N GLY A 52 10.91 -22.71 -7.33
CA GLY A 52 11.28 -21.88 -6.17
C GLY A 52 12.61 -21.12 -6.31
N VAL A 53 13.20 -21.09 -7.51
CA VAL A 53 14.41 -20.27 -7.77
C VAL A 53 13.99 -18.80 -7.84
N VAL A 54 14.61 -17.97 -7.00
CA VAL A 54 14.34 -16.52 -6.96
C VAL A 54 15.32 -15.78 -7.87
N TYR A 55 14.79 -14.88 -8.70
CA TYR A 55 15.53 -13.99 -9.56
C TYR A 55 15.43 -12.56 -9.06
N ASP A 56 16.58 -11.94 -8.79
CA ASP A 56 16.72 -10.58 -8.32
C ASP A 56 17.59 -9.78 -9.28
N TYR A 57 17.01 -8.84 -9.99
CA TYR A 57 17.70 -8.00 -10.96
C TYR A 57 18.12 -6.63 -10.39
N LEU A 58 17.59 -6.25 -9.21
CA LEU A 58 17.69 -4.87 -8.72
C LEU A 58 18.11 -4.76 -7.24
N GLY A 59 18.54 -5.88 -6.64
CA GLY A 59 18.97 -5.93 -5.25
C GLY A 59 17.80 -5.96 -4.24
N GLY A 60 16.63 -6.42 -4.67
CA GLY A 60 15.44 -6.48 -3.84
C GLY A 60 15.54 -7.44 -2.65
N LEU A 61 16.28 -8.55 -2.78
CA LEU A 61 16.52 -9.48 -1.66
C LEU A 61 17.33 -8.81 -0.54
N GLN A 62 18.34 -8.04 -0.89
CA GLN A 62 19.13 -7.30 0.08
C GLN A 62 18.29 -6.21 0.75
N ASP A 63 17.47 -5.49 -0.01
CA ASP A 63 16.58 -4.47 0.52
C ASP A 63 15.52 -5.08 1.43
N LEU A 64 14.97 -6.25 1.07
CA LEU A 64 14.01 -6.98 1.90
C LEU A 64 14.63 -7.47 3.22
N SER A 65 15.84 -8.04 3.17
CA SER A 65 16.53 -8.51 4.39
C SER A 65 16.89 -7.38 5.34
N ASN A 66 17.08 -6.17 4.82
CA ASN A 66 17.36 -4.97 5.59
C ASN A 66 16.09 -4.18 5.95
N HIS A 67 14.89 -4.72 5.69
CA HIS A 67 13.61 -4.01 5.89
C HIS A 67 13.59 -2.62 5.23
N ARG A 68 14.22 -2.48 4.08
CA ARG A 68 14.35 -1.23 3.34
C ARG A 68 13.40 -1.17 2.15
N ILE A 69 12.66 -0.07 2.01
CA ILE A 69 11.76 0.17 0.88
C ILE A 69 12.38 1.19 -0.03
N LYS A 70 12.94 0.73 -1.15
CA LYS A 70 13.66 1.54 -2.11
C LYS A 70 12.91 1.60 -3.43
N PHE A 71 12.68 2.82 -3.93
CA PHE A 71 12.16 3.01 -5.28
C PHE A 71 13.15 2.54 -6.35
N ILE A 72 12.64 1.98 -7.42
CA ILE A 72 13.45 1.68 -8.61
C ILE A 72 13.65 2.98 -9.37
N GLY A 73 14.88 3.51 -9.34
CA GLY A 73 15.21 4.83 -9.89
C GLY A 73 14.85 5.97 -8.94
N SER A 74 14.48 7.13 -9.49
CA SER A 74 14.13 8.32 -8.71
C SER A 74 12.74 8.20 -8.09
N ALA A 75 12.63 8.33 -6.78
CA ALA A 75 11.36 8.35 -6.05
C ALA A 75 10.41 9.43 -6.59
N GLU A 76 10.93 10.64 -6.82
CA GLU A 76 10.13 11.74 -7.32
C GLU A 76 9.55 11.48 -8.70
N GLN A 77 10.36 10.93 -9.61
CA GLN A 77 9.88 10.56 -10.94
C GLN A 77 8.82 9.46 -10.85
N ARG A 78 9.05 8.44 -10.02
CA ARG A 78 8.10 7.33 -9.83
C ARG A 78 6.77 7.79 -9.25
N ILE A 79 6.78 8.72 -8.32
CA ILE A 79 5.57 9.32 -7.76
C ILE A 79 4.83 10.15 -8.83
N LYS A 80 5.53 10.93 -9.65
CA LYS A 80 4.91 11.69 -10.77
C LYS A 80 4.26 10.79 -11.83
N GLU A 81 4.81 9.62 -12.07
CA GLU A 81 4.22 8.62 -12.99
C GLU A 81 2.90 8.04 -12.44
N ASP A 82 2.83 7.77 -11.14
CA ASP A 82 1.61 7.30 -10.47
C ASP A 82 1.65 7.67 -8.97
N HIS A 83 0.81 8.61 -8.58
CA HIS A 83 0.71 9.13 -7.21
C HIS A 83 0.34 8.04 -6.19
N LEU A 84 -0.32 6.93 -6.61
CA LEU A 84 -0.62 5.80 -5.75
C LEU A 84 0.64 5.17 -5.12
N ARG A 85 1.79 5.34 -5.75
CA ARG A 85 3.07 4.82 -5.23
C ARG A 85 3.43 5.38 -3.86
N ILE A 86 2.89 6.54 -3.48
CA ILE A 86 3.01 7.06 -2.11
C ILE A 86 2.30 6.11 -1.13
N LEU A 87 1.04 5.75 -1.38
CA LEU A 87 0.33 4.79 -0.51
C LEU A 87 0.96 3.41 -0.54
N ARG A 88 1.46 2.97 -1.68
CA ARG A 88 2.16 1.70 -1.82
C ARG A 88 3.47 1.67 -1.01
N TYR A 89 4.18 2.80 -0.89
CA TYR A 89 5.32 2.93 0.01
C TYR A 89 4.91 2.62 1.46
N PHE A 90 3.86 3.24 1.96
CA PHE A 90 3.34 2.97 3.30
C PHE A 90 2.76 1.55 3.44
N LEU A 91 2.15 1.00 2.39
CA LEU A 91 1.70 -0.39 2.40
C LEU A 91 2.87 -1.38 2.60
N PHE A 92 3.98 -1.17 1.91
CA PHE A 92 5.15 -2.03 2.12
C PHE A 92 5.75 -1.84 3.51
N MET A 93 5.78 -0.61 4.05
CA MET A 93 6.16 -0.38 5.45
C MET A 93 5.29 -1.20 6.41
N ALA A 94 3.98 -1.14 6.22
CA ALA A 94 3.03 -1.88 7.05
C ALA A 94 3.19 -3.41 6.91
N SER A 95 3.63 -3.90 5.75
CA SER A 95 3.70 -5.33 5.44
C SER A 95 4.98 -5.99 5.94
N ILE A 96 6.15 -5.34 5.78
CA ILE A 96 7.46 -5.96 6.08
C ILE A 96 8.11 -5.42 7.34
N GLY A 97 7.53 -4.41 7.98
CA GLY A 97 8.20 -3.62 9.00
C GLY A 97 9.25 -2.69 8.37
N PHE A 98 9.53 -1.58 9.01
CA PHE A 98 10.41 -0.55 8.47
C PHE A 98 11.60 -0.31 9.39
N GLN A 99 12.82 -0.36 8.84
CA GLN A 99 14.00 0.23 9.45
C GLN A 99 14.37 1.47 8.63
N ASN A 100 14.44 2.61 9.28
CA ASN A 100 14.48 3.95 8.66
C ASN A 100 15.85 4.28 8.05
N ASP A 101 16.30 3.52 7.05
CA ASP A 101 17.60 3.75 6.40
C ASP A 101 17.49 4.64 5.14
N ASP A 102 16.31 4.81 4.54
CA ASP A 102 16.11 5.68 3.38
C ASP A 102 15.19 6.87 3.71
N GLN A 103 15.74 7.82 4.46
CA GLN A 103 15.05 9.09 4.77
C GLN A 103 14.65 9.86 3.51
N THR A 104 15.38 9.69 2.40
CA THR A 104 15.12 10.39 1.15
C THR A 104 13.82 9.94 0.51
N ALA A 105 13.57 8.62 0.42
CA ALA A 105 12.32 8.08 -0.13
C ALA A 105 11.13 8.49 0.72
N HIS A 106 11.25 8.40 2.06
CA HIS A 106 10.22 8.80 3.00
C HIS A 106 9.87 10.28 2.87
N GLN A 107 10.86 11.15 2.91
CA GLN A 107 10.66 12.59 2.77
C GLN A 107 10.07 12.96 1.42
N THR A 108 10.45 12.25 0.35
CA THR A 108 9.87 12.45 -0.98
C THR A 108 8.37 12.08 -1.00
N CYS A 109 7.98 11.00 -0.33
CA CYS A 109 6.56 10.64 -0.17
C CYS A 109 5.78 11.71 0.60
N ILE A 110 6.35 12.24 1.70
CA ILE A 110 5.72 13.31 2.50
C ILE A 110 5.54 14.57 1.66
N ASN A 111 6.60 15.04 1.01
CA ASN A 111 6.58 16.28 0.21
C ASN A 111 5.57 16.24 -0.94
N ASN A 112 5.30 15.04 -1.47
CA ASN A 112 4.37 14.84 -2.58
C ASN A 112 2.99 14.31 -2.13
N SER A 113 2.72 14.19 -0.83
CA SER A 113 1.47 13.60 -0.30
C SER A 113 0.21 14.34 -0.75
N HIS A 114 0.30 15.64 -1.04
CA HIS A 114 -0.80 16.44 -1.59
C HIS A 114 -1.34 15.89 -2.92
N LEU A 115 -0.51 15.19 -3.72
CA LEU A 115 -0.91 14.57 -4.98
C LEU A 115 -1.87 13.38 -4.79
N LEU A 116 -2.00 12.85 -3.56
CA LEU A 116 -2.97 11.82 -3.24
C LEU A 116 -4.41 12.29 -3.45
N ALA A 117 -4.67 13.60 -3.35
CA ALA A 117 -5.98 14.18 -3.60
C ALA A 117 -6.46 13.98 -5.05
N ASP A 118 -5.57 13.74 -6.00
CA ASP A 118 -5.89 13.50 -7.42
C ASP A 118 -6.32 12.06 -7.70
N LEU A 119 -6.19 11.17 -6.72
CA LEU A 119 -6.54 9.76 -6.88
C LEU A 119 -8.05 9.53 -6.72
N SER A 120 -8.57 8.51 -7.41
CA SER A 120 -9.94 8.07 -7.16
C SER A 120 -10.08 7.44 -5.77
N GLY A 121 -11.25 7.61 -5.16
CA GLY A 121 -11.53 7.09 -3.82
C GLY A 121 -11.37 5.57 -3.74
N GLU A 122 -11.69 4.84 -4.80
CA GLU A 122 -11.51 3.39 -4.88
C GLU A 122 -10.03 2.99 -4.76
N ARG A 123 -9.13 3.71 -5.44
CA ARG A 123 -7.69 3.43 -5.37
C ARG A 123 -7.13 3.70 -3.98
N ILE A 124 -7.55 4.82 -3.37
CA ILE A 124 -7.17 5.16 -1.99
C ILE A 124 -7.67 4.08 -1.04
N ARG A 125 -8.96 3.74 -1.10
CA ARG A 125 -9.58 2.71 -0.26
C ARG A 125 -8.84 1.39 -0.35
N ASP A 126 -8.58 0.92 -1.57
CA ASP A 126 -8.02 -0.41 -1.78
C ASP A 126 -6.60 -0.53 -1.21
N GLU A 127 -5.78 0.52 -1.28
CA GLU A 127 -4.46 0.52 -0.62
C GLU A 127 -4.57 0.74 0.90
N LEU A 128 -5.43 1.65 1.35
CA LEU A 128 -5.66 1.90 2.77
C LEU A 128 -6.16 0.64 3.49
N PHE A 129 -7.07 -0.12 2.88
CA PHE A 129 -7.56 -1.37 3.44
C PHE A 129 -6.46 -2.43 3.61
N LYS A 130 -5.54 -2.51 2.66
CA LYS A 130 -4.37 -3.38 2.78
C LYS A 130 -3.45 -2.94 3.91
N ILE A 131 -3.21 -1.63 4.06
CA ILE A 131 -2.42 -1.08 5.18
C ILE A 131 -3.08 -1.47 6.50
N LEU A 132 -4.39 -1.26 6.64
CA LEU A 132 -5.14 -1.52 7.87
C LEU A 132 -5.05 -2.98 8.34
N VAL A 133 -4.90 -3.96 7.44
CA VAL A 133 -4.81 -5.38 7.79
C VAL A 133 -3.39 -5.94 7.81
N SER A 134 -2.39 -5.13 7.48
CA SER A 134 -0.98 -5.53 7.51
C SER A 134 -0.45 -5.66 8.95
N GLU A 135 0.66 -6.37 9.15
CA GLU A 135 1.20 -6.66 10.48
C GLU A 135 1.66 -5.40 11.23
N ASN A 136 2.35 -4.48 10.55
CA ASN A 136 2.90 -3.26 11.16
C ASN A 136 2.02 -2.02 10.90
N HIS A 137 0.71 -2.23 10.71
CA HIS A 137 -0.23 -1.16 10.37
C HIS A 137 -0.28 -0.04 11.40
N ASN A 138 -0.18 -0.34 12.71
CA ASN A 138 -0.30 0.66 13.77
C ASN A 138 0.83 1.71 13.71
N ASP A 139 2.07 1.26 13.62
CA ASP A 139 3.24 2.15 13.53
C ASP A 139 3.21 2.94 12.23
N THR A 140 2.82 2.29 11.13
CA THR A 140 2.69 2.94 9.82
C THR A 140 1.60 4.00 9.82
N LEU A 141 0.41 3.71 10.36
CA LEU A 141 -0.68 4.68 10.45
C LEU A 141 -0.31 5.86 11.36
N GLY A 142 0.31 5.57 12.52
CA GLY A 142 0.81 6.61 13.40
C GLY A 142 1.82 7.53 12.71
N MET A 143 2.68 6.98 11.85
CA MET A 143 3.62 7.74 11.03
C MET A 143 2.88 8.58 9.97
N MET A 144 1.95 7.99 9.21
CA MET A 144 1.15 8.71 8.21
C MET A 144 0.37 9.88 8.82
N ILE A 145 -0.13 9.74 10.05
CA ILE A 145 -0.83 10.80 10.77
C ILE A 145 0.16 11.91 11.17
N ARG A 146 1.27 11.57 11.83
CA ARG A 146 2.29 12.54 12.27
C ARG A 146 2.88 13.33 11.11
N ASP A 147 3.14 12.67 10.00
CA ASP A 147 3.76 13.26 8.81
C ASP A 147 2.74 13.98 7.91
N GLY A 148 1.46 13.99 8.28
CA GLY A 148 0.40 14.69 7.57
C GLY A 148 -0.10 14.02 6.31
N VAL A 149 0.40 12.84 5.96
CA VAL A 149 -0.02 12.07 4.77
C VAL A 149 -1.50 11.66 4.87
N ALA A 150 -1.94 11.28 6.08
CA ALA A 150 -3.32 10.90 6.35
C ALA A 150 -4.32 12.01 6.01
N ASN A 151 -3.94 13.28 6.12
CA ASN A 151 -4.82 14.41 5.85
C ASN A 151 -5.39 14.43 4.41
N TYR A 152 -4.69 13.83 3.45
CA TYR A 152 -5.10 13.79 2.04
C TYR A 152 -5.97 12.59 1.68
N ILE A 153 -6.02 11.57 2.55
CA ILE A 153 -6.75 10.33 2.27
C ILE A 153 -7.86 10.06 3.30
N PHE A 154 -7.58 10.30 4.57
CA PHE A 154 -8.48 10.05 5.69
C PHE A 154 -8.24 11.07 6.81
N PRO A 155 -8.64 12.35 6.62
CA PRO A 155 -8.37 13.46 7.56
C PRO A 155 -9.06 13.28 8.92
N GLU A 156 -10.02 12.37 9.03
CA GLU A 156 -10.69 12.01 10.28
C GLU A 156 -9.79 11.21 11.24
N ALA A 157 -8.75 10.56 10.75
CA ALA A 157 -7.76 9.89 11.59
C ALA A 157 -6.87 10.93 12.28
N LYS A 158 -7.02 11.07 13.60
CA LYS A 158 -6.23 12.00 14.42
C LYS A 158 -5.15 11.31 15.24
N ASP A 159 -5.38 10.07 15.61
CA ASP A 159 -4.44 9.19 16.30
C ASP A 159 -4.68 7.72 15.94
N SER A 160 -3.77 6.85 16.35
CA SER A 160 -3.88 5.41 16.16
C SER A 160 -4.20 4.63 17.44
N ASP A 161 -4.54 5.30 18.53
CA ASP A 161 -4.74 4.65 19.83
C ASP A 161 -5.95 3.72 19.84
N LEU A 162 -7.05 4.14 19.20
CA LEU A 162 -8.26 3.32 19.13
C LEU A 162 -8.06 2.04 18.32
N ILE A 163 -7.31 2.12 17.20
CA ILE A 163 -6.99 0.92 16.44
C ILE A 163 -6.10 -0.03 17.24
N SER A 164 -5.15 0.49 18.01
CA SER A 164 -4.29 -0.31 18.91
C SER A 164 -5.11 -1.06 19.95
N ARG A 165 -6.15 -0.41 20.51
CA ARG A 165 -7.09 -1.04 21.46
C ARG A 165 -7.95 -2.09 20.77
N LEU A 166 -8.50 -1.79 19.60
CA LEU A 166 -9.29 -2.72 18.81
C LEU A 166 -8.51 -4.00 18.49
N ILE A 167 -7.24 -3.88 18.10
CA ILE A 167 -6.40 -5.03 17.75
C ILE A 167 -6.16 -5.95 18.96
N LYS A 168 -5.99 -5.39 20.17
CA LYS A 168 -5.90 -6.21 21.38
C LYS A 168 -7.18 -7.05 21.57
N VAL A 169 -8.34 -6.46 21.32
CA VAL A 169 -9.63 -7.17 21.36
C VAL A 169 -9.71 -8.20 20.24
N GLU A 170 -9.36 -7.85 19.00
CA GLU A 170 -9.37 -8.76 17.86
C GLU A 170 -8.44 -9.96 18.10
N THR A 171 -7.23 -9.72 18.62
CA THR A 171 -6.27 -10.80 18.95
C THR A 171 -6.82 -11.73 20.00
N PHE A 172 -7.45 -11.20 21.05
CA PHE A 172 -8.08 -12.01 22.10
C PHE A 172 -9.25 -12.86 21.57
N VAL A 173 -10.07 -12.27 20.67
CA VAL A 173 -11.24 -12.96 20.11
C VAL A 173 -10.85 -13.96 19.02
N LYS A 174 -9.80 -13.69 18.21
CA LYS A 174 -9.24 -14.66 17.24
C LYS A 174 -8.80 -15.97 17.89
N GLN A 175 -8.27 -15.94 19.11
CA GLN A 175 -7.94 -17.15 19.86
C GLN A 175 -9.18 -18.03 20.11
N LYS A 176 -10.39 -17.52 19.89
CA LYS A 176 -11.68 -18.21 20.02
C LYS A 176 -12.38 -18.44 18.67
N GLU A 177 -11.66 -18.34 17.55
CA GLU A 177 -12.13 -18.61 16.16
C GLU A 177 -13.29 -17.76 15.61
N TYR A 178 -13.59 -16.58 16.19
CA TYR A 178 -14.79 -15.81 15.83
C TYR A 178 -14.58 -14.55 14.98
N LEU A 179 -13.36 -14.15 14.65
CA LEU A 179 -13.14 -12.90 13.92
C LEU A 179 -12.17 -13.05 12.75
N VAL A 180 -12.59 -12.50 11.61
CA VAL A 180 -11.75 -12.25 10.43
C VAL A 180 -11.24 -10.80 10.50
N ASP A 181 -10.03 -10.53 9.99
CA ASP A 181 -9.52 -9.17 9.82
C ASP A 181 -10.42 -8.40 8.86
N GLU A 182 -11.16 -7.43 9.37
CA GLU A 182 -12.01 -6.58 8.57
C GLU A 182 -11.47 -5.15 8.52
N PRO A 183 -11.00 -4.69 7.35
CA PRO A 183 -10.43 -3.34 7.22
C PRO A 183 -11.44 -2.24 7.55
N ILE A 184 -12.73 -2.47 7.31
CA ILE A 184 -13.80 -1.51 7.62
C ILE A 184 -13.93 -1.27 9.12
N ARG A 185 -13.85 -2.31 9.95
CA ARG A 185 -13.90 -2.17 11.41
C ARG A 185 -12.69 -1.39 11.91
N ARG A 186 -11.51 -1.66 11.36
CA ARG A 186 -10.28 -0.93 11.69
C ARG A 186 -10.33 0.51 11.18
N LEU A 187 -10.90 0.76 9.99
CA LEU A 187 -11.14 2.11 9.49
C LEU A 187 -12.05 2.90 10.44
N ALA A 188 -13.17 2.29 10.86
CA ALA A 188 -14.12 2.93 11.79
C ALA A 188 -13.45 3.29 13.13
N SER A 189 -12.51 2.48 13.62
CA SER A 189 -11.80 2.77 14.87
C SER A 189 -10.83 3.97 14.78
N LEU A 190 -10.49 4.46 13.59
CA LEU A 190 -9.70 5.69 13.41
C LEU A 190 -10.56 6.96 13.57
N ILE A 191 -11.89 6.82 13.62
CA ILE A 191 -12.81 7.94 13.77
C ILE A 191 -13.07 8.15 15.27
N ASN A 192 -12.51 9.20 15.83
CA ASN A 192 -12.60 9.52 17.27
C ASN A 192 -13.46 10.78 17.53
N ASP A 193 -14.33 11.15 16.60
CA ASP A 193 -15.18 12.34 16.74
C ASP A 193 -16.63 11.98 16.40
N ASN A 194 -17.53 12.26 17.33
CA ASN A 194 -18.97 12.02 17.16
C ASN A 194 -19.63 12.94 16.11
N ASN A 195 -18.94 14.01 15.69
CA ASN A 195 -19.43 14.97 14.69
C ASN A 195 -18.97 14.65 13.26
N VAL A 196 -18.31 13.52 13.05
CA VAL A 196 -17.81 13.13 11.71
C VAL A 196 -19.00 12.82 10.79
N ASN A 197 -18.95 13.36 9.60
CA ASN A 197 -19.90 13.05 8.54
C ASN A 197 -19.55 11.71 7.86
N ILE A 198 -20.16 10.64 8.32
CA ILE A 198 -19.95 9.27 7.80
C ILE A 198 -20.30 9.18 6.30
N GLU A 199 -21.39 9.86 5.85
CA GLU A 199 -21.78 9.86 4.43
C GLU A 199 -20.67 10.46 3.53
N ALA A 200 -19.99 11.50 4.02
CA ALA A 200 -18.85 12.09 3.31
C ALA A 200 -17.69 11.10 3.17
N ILE A 201 -17.41 10.32 4.21
CA ILE A 201 -16.38 9.25 4.18
C ILE A 201 -16.77 8.17 3.18
N VAL A 202 -18.00 7.66 3.25
CA VAL A 202 -18.54 6.64 2.35
C VAL A 202 -18.41 7.08 0.90
N LYS A 203 -18.80 8.33 0.60
CA LYS A 203 -18.70 8.92 -0.74
C LYS A 203 -17.25 9.10 -1.19
N ARG A 204 -16.38 9.63 -0.33
CA ARG A 204 -14.96 9.90 -0.65
C ARG A 204 -14.20 8.60 -0.95
N LEU A 205 -14.36 7.58 -0.11
CA LEU A 205 -13.70 6.28 -0.27
C LEU A 205 -14.46 5.31 -1.18
N ARG A 206 -15.60 5.72 -1.74
CA ARG A 206 -16.43 4.86 -2.60
C ARG A 206 -16.72 3.50 -1.94
N LEU A 207 -17.13 3.53 -0.69
CA LEU A 207 -17.52 2.31 0.02
C LEU A 207 -18.77 1.70 -0.60
N SER A 208 -18.84 0.36 -0.62
CA SER A 208 -20.03 -0.34 -1.08
C SER A 208 -21.14 -0.33 -0.01
N ASN A 209 -22.38 -0.63 -0.39
CA ASN A 209 -23.52 -0.72 0.54
C ASN A 209 -23.31 -1.75 1.67
N LYS A 210 -22.39 -2.70 1.51
CA LYS A 210 -22.02 -3.64 2.57
C LYS A 210 -20.94 -3.09 3.50
N GLN A 211 -20.28 -2.02 3.10
CA GLN A 211 -19.16 -1.38 3.82
C GLN A 211 -19.57 -0.05 4.47
N SER A 212 -20.73 0.47 4.10
CA SER A 212 -21.30 1.74 4.63
C SER A 212 -22.18 1.55 5.91
#